data_c0230af36313d2c569cd8a4ba6d3763d
#
_entry.id   c0230af36313d2c569cd8a4ba6d3763d
#
_cell.length_a   1.000
_cell.length_b   1.000
_cell.length_c   1.000
_cell.angle_alpha   90.00
_cell.angle_beta   90.00
_cell.angle_gamma   90.00
#
_symmetry.space_group_name_H-M   'P 1'
#
loop_
_entity.id
_entity.type
_entity.pdbx_description
1 polymer ?
#
loop_
_entity_poly.entity_id
_entity_poly.type
_entity_poly.pdbx_seq_one_letter_code
_entity_poly.pdbx_strand_id
1 'polypeptide(L)'
;QENAMKRIGLFVIVFFCISLLLHASGPRVLFIGDSITDGNWGNACGMPKPTAERSLWDMNHIYGSGYMYLCASHYQGDFPEKEYAFFNRGISGNTLRDLEKRWEEDVIGMKPDVLSVLVGTNDVHYYLQGDKKEPFDFEGWEKCYRSLLDRSLQANPELKIVLGTPFVANVGNMRKSEDFAERDSLV
;
A
#
# COMPACT_ATOMS: atom_id res chain seq x y z
N GLN A 1 39.62 27.06 32.21
CA GLN A 1 39.64 26.98 30.73
C GLN A 1 39.63 25.51 30.24
N GLU A 2 40.39 24.61 30.84
CA GLU A 2 40.48 23.19 30.46
C GLU A 2 39.15 22.43 30.63
N ASN A 3 38.39 22.71 31.70
CA ASN A 3 37.08 22.09 31.95
C ASN A 3 35.99 22.59 30.98
N ALA A 4 36.08 23.81 30.44
CA ALA A 4 35.17 24.36 29.46
C ALA A 4 35.39 23.70 28.08
N MET A 5 36.67 23.53 27.70
CA MET A 5 37.01 22.85 26.44
C MET A 5 36.61 21.35 26.43
N LYS A 6 36.75 20.64 27.54
CA LYS A 6 36.31 19.24 27.66
C LYS A 6 34.78 19.11 27.55
N ARG A 7 34.03 20.09 28.10
CA ARG A 7 32.55 20.11 27.96
C ARG A 7 32.09 20.43 26.56
N ILE A 8 32.75 21.35 25.88
CA ILE A 8 32.44 21.70 24.47
C ILE A 8 32.75 20.50 23.56
N GLY A 9 33.90 19.83 23.75
CA GLY A 9 34.28 18.64 22.99
C GLY A 9 33.27 17.50 23.15
N LEU A 10 32.76 17.28 24.35
CA LEU A 10 31.75 16.24 24.63
C LEU A 10 30.40 16.57 23.98
N PHE A 11 29.97 17.84 23.99
CA PHE A 11 28.74 18.27 23.35
C PHE A 11 28.82 18.14 21.82
N VAL A 12 29.93 18.47 21.19
CA VAL A 12 30.14 18.33 19.74
C VAL A 12 30.14 16.84 19.32
N ILE A 13 30.78 15.97 20.12
CA ILE A 13 30.80 14.52 19.84
C ILE A 13 29.40 13.92 20.00
N VAL A 14 28.64 14.31 21.02
CA VAL A 14 27.25 13.83 21.21
C VAL A 14 26.34 14.32 20.10
N PHE A 15 26.49 15.58 19.64
CA PHE A 15 25.71 16.12 18.50
C PHE A 15 26.08 15.44 17.19
N PHE A 16 27.37 15.13 16.97
CA PHE A 16 27.83 14.40 15.77
C PHE A 16 27.38 12.93 15.80
N CYS A 17 27.36 12.25 16.96
CA CYS A 17 26.82 10.91 17.09
C CYS A 17 25.30 10.86 16.92
N ILE A 18 24.56 11.88 17.37
CA ILE A 18 23.11 11.97 17.17
C ILE A 18 22.78 12.24 15.69
N SER A 19 23.58 13.02 14.98
CA SER A 19 23.40 13.21 13.53
C SER A 19 23.79 11.99 12.68
N LEU A 20 24.66 11.12 13.17
CA LEU A 20 24.99 9.82 12.53
C LEU A 20 23.93 8.74 12.80
N LEU A 21 23.06 8.91 13.81
CA LEU A 21 21.94 8.02 14.09
C LEU A 21 20.66 8.36 13.28
N LEU A 22 20.64 9.48 12.61
CA LEU A 22 19.68 9.76 11.54
C LEU A 22 20.16 9.10 10.23
N HIS A 23 20.29 7.78 10.23
CA HIS A 23 20.23 7.04 8.99
C HIS A 23 18.85 7.33 8.42
N ALA A 24 18.82 8.14 7.38
CA ALA A 24 17.65 8.24 6.54
C ALA A 24 17.40 6.81 6.03
N SER A 25 16.41 6.13 6.62
CA SER A 25 15.93 4.89 6.03
C SER A 25 15.63 5.19 4.57
N GLY A 26 16.00 4.28 3.67
CA GLY A 26 15.75 4.46 2.24
C GLY A 26 14.28 4.73 1.93
N PRO A 27 13.94 5.00 0.68
CA PRO A 27 12.59 5.39 0.29
C PRO A 27 11.55 4.36 0.75
N ARG A 28 10.48 4.84 1.34
CA ARG A 28 9.35 4.05 1.83
C ARG A 28 8.35 3.84 0.69
N VAL A 29 8.21 2.61 0.23
CA VAL A 29 7.34 2.22 -0.88
C VAL A 29 6.14 1.46 -0.34
N LEU A 30 4.97 2.07 -0.38
CA LEU A 30 3.73 1.52 0.15
C LEU A 30 2.84 1.02 -0.98
N PHE A 31 2.34 -0.19 -0.86
CA PHE A 31 1.34 -0.79 -1.73
C PHE A 31 0.04 -0.97 -0.97
N ILE A 32 -1.06 -0.38 -1.47
CA ILE A 32 -2.39 -0.51 -0.90
C ILE A 32 -3.38 -0.96 -1.97
N GLY A 33 -4.35 -1.77 -1.58
CA GLY A 33 -5.36 -2.32 -2.48
C GLY A 33 -6.12 -3.49 -1.88
N ASP A 34 -6.59 -4.34 -2.75
CA ASP A 34 -7.37 -5.55 -2.43
C ASP A 34 -6.51 -6.83 -2.43
N SER A 35 -7.12 -7.99 -2.76
CA SER A 35 -6.45 -9.29 -2.81
C SER A 35 -5.30 -9.37 -3.82
N ILE A 36 -5.34 -8.57 -4.89
CA ILE A 36 -4.29 -8.54 -5.91
C ILE A 36 -3.00 -7.94 -5.30
N THR A 37 -3.14 -6.91 -4.50
CA THR A 37 -2.04 -6.30 -3.75
C THR A 37 -1.66 -7.14 -2.52
N ASP A 38 -2.65 -7.64 -1.79
CA ASP A 38 -2.44 -8.52 -0.63
C ASP A 38 -1.52 -9.71 -0.96
N GLY A 39 -1.75 -10.35 -2.11
CA GLY A 39 -0.94 -11.50 -2.51
C GLY A 39 -0.95 -12.61 -1.48
N ASN A 40 -2.01 -12.72 -0.68
CA ASN A 40 -2.23 -13.76 0.34
C ASN A 40 -1.30 -13.67 1.58
N TRP A 41 -0.60 -12.54 1.81
CA TRP A 41 0.30 -12.43 2.95
C TRP A 41 -0.43 -12.37 4.30
N GLY A 42 -1.67 -11.84 4.32
CA GLY A 42 -2.49 -11.72 5.52
C GLY A 42 -3.26 -12.99 5.89
N ASN A 43 -3.14 -14.06 5.10
CA ASN A 43 -3.93 -15.28 5.21
C ASN A 43 -3.18 -16.46 5.82
N ALA A 44 -2.12 -16.23 6.58
CA ALA A 44 -1.38 -17.32 7.23
C ALA A 44 -2.26 -18.30 8.03
N CYS A 45 -3.48 -17.85 8.44
CA CYS A 45 -4.50 -18.67 9.10
C CYS A 45 -5.80 -18.83 8.29
N GLY A 46 -5.79 -18.52 7.00
CA GLY A 46 -7.00 -18.60 6.15
C GLY A 46 -8.01 -17.47 6.36
N MET A 47 -7.71 -16.44 7.16
CA MET A 47 -8.60 -15.29 7.36
C MET A 47 -7.84 -13.98 7.17
N PRO A 48 -8.41 -13.02 6.41
CA PRO A 48 -7.85 -11.67 6.33
C PRO A 48 -7.91 -11.03 7.72
N LYS A 49 -6.76 -10.54 8.20
CA LYS A 49 -6.67 -9.86 9.49
C LYS A 49 -6.54 -8.35 9.29
N PRO A 50 -6.97 -7.55 10.28
CA PRO A 50 -6.67 -6.13 10.32
C PRO A 50 -5.17 -5.86 10.14
N THR A 51 -4.83 -4.73 9.53
CA THR A 51 -3.45 -4.41 9.17
C THR A 51 -2.49 -4.42 10.38
N ALA A 52 -2.93 -3.90 11.53
CA ALA A 52 -2.13 -3.87 12.75
C ALA A 52 -1.78 -5.27 13.31
N GLU A 53 -2.59 -6.27 13.01
CA GLU A 53 -2.39 -7.65 13.48
C GLU A 53 -1.67 -8.53 12.45
N ARG A 54 -1.48 -8.03 11.23
CA ARG A 54 -0.86 -8.79 10.15
C ARG A 54 0.60 -9.03 10.46
N SER A 55 1.07 -10.23 10.11
CA SER A 55 2.47 -10.65 10.23
C SER A 55 3.04 -10.70 11.64
N LEU A 56 2.25 -10.59 12.68
CA LEU A 56 2.77 -10.69 14.05
C LEU A 56 3.41 -12.05 14.37
N TRP A 57 3.10 -13.08 13.60
CA TRP A 57 3.56 -14.43 13.87
C TRP A 57 4.05 -15.22 12.64
N ASP A 58 3.80 -14.73 11.43
CA ASP A 58 4.37 -15.26 10.20
C ASP A 58 5.00 -14.13 9.39
N MET A 59 6.28 -13.92 9.59
CA MET A 59 7.07 -12.92 8.88
C MET A 59 7.58 -13.40 7.53
N ASN A 60 7.33 -14.65 7.14
CA ASN A 60 7.90 -15.24 5.92
C ASN A 60 7.25 -14.71 4.64
N HIS A 61 6.03 -14.20 4.73
CA HIS A 61 5.23 -13.72 3.59
C HIS A 61 4.84 -12.25 3.70
N ILE A 62 5.67 -11.43 4.33
CA ILE A 62 5.36 -10.00 4.59
C ILE A 62 5.05 -9.18 3.34
N TYR A 63 5.50 -9.63 2.17
CA TYR A 63 5.24 -9.01 0.88
C TYR A 63 4.13 -9.72 0.08
N GLY A 64 3.63 -10.84 0.55
CA GLY A 64 2.69 -11.69 -0.20
C GLY A 64 3.36 -12.41 -1.37
N SER A 65 2.53 -12.92 -2.30
CA SER A 65 2.98 -13.66 -3.50
C SER A 65 2.56 -12.97 -4.80
N GLY A 66 2.11 -11.71 -4.71
CA GLY A 66 1.63 -10.92 -5.84
C GLY A 66 2.71 -10.02 -6.47
N TYR A 67 2.26 -9.06 -7.28
CA TYR A 67 3.15 -8.12 -7.97
C TYR A 67 4.00 -7.27 -7.02
N MET A 68 3.51 -6.97 -5.84
CA MET A 68 4.26 -6.24 -4.80
C MET A 68 5.53 -7.00 -4.40
N TYR A 69 5.44 -8.32 -4.22
CA TYR A 69 6.60 -9.16 -3.94
C TYR A 69 7.64 -9.09 -5.06
N LEU A 70 7.20 -9.13 -6.31
CA LEU A 70 8.10 -9.02 -7.47
C LEU A 70 8.82 -7.67 -7.51
N CYS A 71 8.08 -6.57 -7.27
CA CYS A 71 8.67 -5.24 -7.16
C CYS A 71 9.69 -5.16 -6.01
N ALA A 72 9.32 -5.62 -4.81
CA ALA A 72 10.21 -5.58 -3.66
C ALA A 72 11.49 -6.38 -3.90
N SER A 73 11.36 -7.60 -4.42
CA SER A 73 12.51 -8.47 -4.72
C SER A 73 13.43 -7.86 -5.76
N HIS A 74 12.88 -7.27 -6.84
CA HIS A 74 13.67 -6.61 -7.89
C HIS A 74 14.44 -5.41 -7.32
N TYR A 75 13.73 -4.46 -6.71
CA TYR A 75 14.38 -3.23 -6.25
C TYR A 75 15.35 -3.44 -5.10
N GLN A 76 15.05 -4.34 -4.16
CA GLN A 76 15.99 -4.66 -3.07
C GLN A 76 17.18 -5.48 -3.55
N GLY A 77 16.99 -6.32 -4.57
CA GLY A 77 18.05 -7.13 -5.14
C GLY A 77 18.99 -6.34 -6.05
N ASP A 78 18.44 -5.48 -6.92
CA ASP A 78 19.22 -4.76 -7.93
C ASP A 78 19.80 -3.43 -7.42
N PHE A 79 19.19 -2.85 -6.36
CA PHE A 79 19.59 -1.55 -5.81
C PHE A 79 19.71 -1.60 -4.27
N PRO A 80 20.52 -2.51 -3.72
CA PRO A 80 20.64 -2.70 -2.26
C PRO A 80 21.14 -1.43 -1.55
N GLU A 81 21.92 -0.61 -2.22
CA GLU A 81 22.45 0.64 -1.68
C GLU A 81 21.39 1.73 -1.47
N LYS A 82 20.18 1.56 -2.03
CA LYS A 82 19.05 2.48 -1.85
C LYS A 82 18.27 2.19 -0.57
N GLU A 83 18.45 1.03 0.04
CA GLU A 83 17.80 0.63 1.29
C GLU A 83 16.26 0.79 1.27
N TYR A 84 15.62 0.49 0.11
CA TYR A 84 14.16 0.58 -0.04
C TYR A 84 13.43 -0.20 1.05
N ALA A 85 12.48 0.47 1.72
CA ALA A 85 11.56 -0.15 2.66
C ALA A 85 10.18 -0.36 2.02
N PHE A 86 9.79 -1.61 1.81
CA PHE A 86 8.53 -1.99 1.18
C PHE A 86 7.46 -2.37 2.21
N PHE A 87 6.22 -1.90 1.99
CA PHE A 87 5.09 -2.15 2.87
C PHE A 87 3.88 -2.62 2.07
N ASN A 88 3.33 -3.78 2.43
CA ASN A 88 2.10 -4.29 1.87
C ASN A 88 0.91 -3.92 2.79
N ARG A 89 -0.04 -3.17 2.25
CA ARG A 89 -1.30 -2.77 2.91
C ARG A 89 -2.53 -3.23 2.10
N GLY A 90 -2.36 -4.23 1.24
CA GLY A 90 -3.46 -4.91 0.57
C GLY A 90 -4.31 -5.71 1.56
N ILE A 91 -5.63 -5.74 1.39
CA ILE A 91 -6.55 -6.60 2.14
C ILE A 91 -7.55 -7.22 1.17
N SER A 92 -7.58 -8.54 1.13
CA SER A 92 -8.50 -9.30 0.27
C SER A 92 -9.95 -8.86 0.46
N GLY A 93 -10.67 -8.66 -0.63
CA GLY A 93 -12.09 -8.27 -0.63
C GLY A 93 -12.33 -6.76 -0.48
N ASN A 94 -11.29 -5.95 -0.22
CA ASN A 94 -11.51 -4.52 -0.05
C ASN A 94 -11.97 -3.83 -1.34
N THR A 95 -12.90 -2.91 -1.16
CA THR A 95 -13.35 -1.90 -2.12
C THR A 95 -12.64 -0.57 -1.86
N LEU A 96 -12.84 0.42 -2.74
CA LEU A 96 -12.35 1.77 -2.52
C LEU A 96 -12.88 2.38 -1.21
N ARG A 97 -14.15 2.11 -0.86
CA ARG A 97 -14.74 2.56 0.40
C ARG A 97 -14.11 1.92 1.64
N ASP A 98 -13.61 0.70 1.53
CA ASP A 98 -12.88 0.06 2.62
C ASP A 98 -11.47 0.65 2.76
N LEU A 99 -10.82 1.00 1.65
CA LEU A 99 -9.57 1.76 1.69
C LEU A 99 -9.76 3.12 2.37
N GLU A 100 -10.84 3.85 2.04
CA GLU A 100 -11.16 5.14 2.63
C GLU A 100 -11.21 5.09 4.17
N LYS A 101 -11.84 4.05 4.75
CA LYS A 101 -11.98 3.87 6.20
C LYS A 101 -10.65 3.73 6.93
N ARG A 102 -9.63 3.18 6.27
CA ARG A 102 -8.31 2.91 6.86
C ARG A 102 -7.17 3.76 6.26
N TRP A 103 -7.52 4.74 5.39
CA TRP A 103 -6.53 5.54 4.66
C TRP A 103 -5.61 6.33 5.58
N GLU A 104 -6.15 6.85 6.68
CA GLU A 104 -5.38 7.63 7.65
C GLU A 104 -4.29 6.79 8.32
N GLU A 105 -4.63 5.58 8.74
CA GLU A 105 -3.69 4.67 9.39
C GLU A 105 -2.70 4.06 8.37
N ASP A 106 -3.24 3.53 7.28
CA ASP A 106 -2.48 2.68 6.35
C ASP A 106 -1.71 3.45 5.29
N VAL A 107 -2.04 4.73 5.05
CA VAL A 107 -1.34 5.58 4.06
C VAL A 107 -0.71 6.79 4.73
N ILE A 108 -1.52 7.68 5.31
CA ILE A 108 -1.03 8.95 5.86
C ILE A 108 -0.05 8.69 7.03
N GLY A 109 -0.46 7.83 7.97
CA GLY A 109 0.35 7.47 9.15
C GLY A 109 1.63 6.72 8.80
N MET A 110 1.64 6.01 7.67
CA MET A 110 2.82 5.28 7.18
C MET A 110 3.87 6.19 6.53
N LYS A 111 3.50 7.43 6.16
CA LYS A 111 4.40 8.44 5.56
C LYS A 111 5.22 7.88 4.39
N PRO A 112 4.60 7.37 3.32
CA PRO A 112 5.33 6.84 2.18
C PRO A 112 5.98 7.95 1.36
N ASP A 113 7.09 7.61 0.67
CA ASP A 113 7.69 8.40 -0.39
C ASP A 113 7.12 8.02 -1.75
N VAL A 114 6.69 6.75 -1.88
CA VAL A 114 6.01 6.22 -3.06
C VAL A 114 4.77 5.44 -2.61
N LEU A 115 3.63 5.77 -3.18
CA LEU A 115 2.35 5.11 -2.94
C LEU A 115 1.85 4.42 -4.21
N SER A 116 1.70 3.11 -4.17
CA SER A 116 1.05 2.31 -5.22
C SER A 116 -0.36 1.93 -4.80
N VAL A 117 -1.36 2.27 -5.62
CA VAL A 117 -2.78 1.98 -5.37
C VAL A 117 -3.33 1.13 -6.50
N LEU A 118 -3.91 -0.02 -6.16
CA LEU A 118 -4.64 -0.89 -7.10
C LEU A 118 -5.92 -1.37 -6.43
N VAL A 119 -7.07 -0.85 -6.86
CA VAL A 119 -8.40 -1.13 -6.30
C VAL A 119 -9.48 -0.88 -7.35
N GLY A 120 -10.64 -1.50 -7.23
CA GLY A 120 -11.79 -1.32 -8.12
C GLY A 120 -12.45 -2.63 -8.54
N THR A 121 -11.69 -3.72 -8.62
CA THR A 121 -12.21 -5.03 -9.03
C THR A 121 -13.32 -5.53 -8.11
N ASN A 122 -13.21 -5.34 -6.79
CA ASN A 122 -14.25 -5.73 -5.84
C ASN A 122 -15.44 -4.76 -5.85
N ASP A 123 -15.23 -3.48 -6.12
CA ASP A 123 -16.31 -2.50 -6.29
C ASP A 123 -17.28 -2.97 -7.39
N VAL A 124 -16.72 -3.34 -8.55
CA VAL A 124 -17.49 -3.91 -9.66
C VAL A 124 -18.07 -5.27 -9.30
N HIS A 125 -17.31 -6.14 -8.63
CA HIS A 125 -17.78 -7.47 -8.23
C HIS A 125 -19.02 -7.40 -7.35
N TYR A 126 -19.00 -6.58 -6.30
CA TYR A 126 -20.15 -6.44 -5.39
C TYR A 126 -21.34 -5.73 -6.05
N TYR A 127 -21.07 -4.76 -6.94
CA TYR A 127 -22.13 -4.16 -7.74
C TYR A 127 -22.85 -5.20 -8.60
N LEU A 128 -22.10 -6.06 -9.30
CA LEU A 128 -22.69 -7.09 -10.19
C LEU A 128 -23.42 -8.18 -9.42
N GLN A 129 -23.04 -8.44 -8.17
CA GLN A 129 -23.76 -9.38 -7.28
C GLN A 129 -24.98 -8.77 -6.60
N GLY A 130 -25.10 -7.43 -6.62
CA GLY A 130 -26.24 -6.70 -6.08
C GLY A 130 -27.48 -6.75 -6.97
N ASP A 131 -28.48 -5.96 -6.62
CA ASP A 131 -29.75 -5.88 -7.34
C ASP A 131 -29.68 -5.04 -8.64
N LYS A 132 -28.58 -4.35 -8.88
CA LYS A 132 -28.31 -3.51 -10.07
C LYS A 132 -29.46 -2.54 -10.45
N LYS A 133 -30.21 -2.05 -9.47
CA LYS A 133 -31.31 -1.13 -9.72
C LYS A 133 -30.87 0.19 -10.34
N GLU A 134 -29.69 0.65 -9.91
CA GLU A 134 -29.08 1.87 -10.42
C GLU A 134 -27.76 1.52 -11.13
N PRO A 135 -27.32 2.31 -12.12
CA PRO A 135 -25.99 2.15 -12.71
C PRO A 135 -24.86 2.25 -11.67
N PHE A 136 -23.69 1.69 -11.98
CA PHE A 136 -22.52 1.85 -11.14
C PHE A 136 -22.17 3.35 -10.99
N ASP A 137 -22.04 3.82 -9.75
CA ASP A 137 -21.78 5.23 -9.43
C ASP A 137 -20.29 5.58 -9.69
N PHE A 138 -19.94 5.75 -10.95
CA PHE A 138 -18.58 6.16 -11.35
C PHE A 138 -18.19 7.52 -10.80
N GLU A 139 -19.12 8.48 -10.76
CA GLU A 139 -18.84 9.83 -10.28
C GLU A 139 -18.49 9.83 -8.80
N GLY A 140 -19.30 9.17 -7.98
CA GLY A 140 -19.05 9.04 -6.54
C GLY A 140 -17.79 8.23 -6.25
N TRP A 141 -17.49 7.21 -7.05
CA TRP A 141 -16.28 6.41 -6.95
C TRP A 141 -15.05 7.26 -7.28
N GLU A 142 -15.05 7.96 -8.40
CA GLU A 142 -13.97 8.85 -8.81
C GLU A 142 -13.73 9.97 -7.79
N LYS A 143 -14.78 10.60 -7.30
CA LYS A 143 -14.69 11.65 -6.29
C LYS A 143 -14.03 11.14 -5.00
N CYS A 144 -14.41 9.95 -4.54
CA CYS A 144 -13.77 9.31 -3.40
C CYS A 144 -12.28 9.08 -3.66
N TYR A 145 -11.94 8.49 -4.81
CA TYR A 145 -10.56 8.17 -5.16
C TYR A 145 -9.70 9.44 -5.21
N ARG A 146 -10.16 10.48 -5.92
CA ARG A 146 -9.46 11.78 -5.96
C ARG A 146 -9.26 12.38 -4.58
N SER A 147 -10.28 12.34 -3.73
CA SER A 147 -10.17 12.84 -2.35
C SER A 147 -9.06 12.14 -1.55
N LEU A 148 -8.91 10.82 -1.71
CA LEU A 148 -7.85 10.05 -1.05
C LEU A 148 -6.46 10.46 -1.54
N LEU A 149 -6.31 10.63 -2.85
CA LEU A 149 -5.03 11.08 -3.45
C LEU A 149 -4.69 12.51 -3.00
N ASP A 150 -5.65 13.41 -3.02
CA ASP A 150 -5.48 14.81 -2.60
C ASP A 150 -5.05 14.90 -1.12
N ARG A 151 -5.67 14.12 -0.24
CA ARG A 151 -5.27 14.03 1.18
C ARG A 151 -3.84 13.54 1.32
N SER A 152 -3.43 12.57 0.51
CA SER A 152 -2.06 12.05 0.53
C SER A 152 -1.05 13.09 0.09
N LEU A 153 -1.35 13.84 -0.98
CA LEU A 153 -0.50 14.94 -1.47
C LEU A 153 -0.48 16.14 -0.52
N GLN A 154 -1.58 16.41 0.20
CA GLN A 154 -1.58 17.42 1.25
C GLN A 154 -0.69 17.03 2.43
N ALA A 155 -0.67 15.73 2.79
CA ALA A 155 0.19 15.22 3.86
C ALA A 155 1.68 15.15 3.45
N ASN A 156 1.96 14.85 2.19
CA ASN A 156 3.30 14.82 1.61
C ASN A 156 3.27 15.33 0.16
N PRO A 157 3.59 16.62 -0.09
CA PRO A 157 3.62 17.17 -1.45
C PRO A 157 4.65 16.52 -2.39
N GLU A 158 5.67 15.86 -1.86
CA GLU A 158 6.71 15.16 -2.65
C GLU A 158 6.35 13.69 -2.93
N LEU A 159 5.19 13.22 -2.46
CA LEU A 159 4.72 11.86 -2.65
C LEU A 159 4.62 11.51 -4.13
N LYS A 160 5.24 10.41 -4.52
CA LYS A 160 5.09 9.83 -5.86
C LYS A 160 3.96 8.80 -5.83
N ILE A 161 2.98 8.97 -6.72
CA ILE A 161 1.82 8.09 -6.76
C ILE A 161 1.86 7.25 -8.05
N VAL A 162 1.66 5.95 -7.90
CA VAL A 162 1.50 4.98 -8.99
C VAL A 162 0.10 4.38 -8.89
N LEU A 163 -0.72 4.59 -9.90
CA LEU A 163 -2.07 4.05 -9.98
C LEU A 163 -2.09 2.82 -10.90
N GLY A 164 -2.48 1.68 -10.35
CA GLY A 164 -2.77 0.49 -11.13
C GLY A 164 -4.22 0.53 -11.63
N THR A 165 -4.43 0.28 -12.91
CA THR A 165 -5.78 0.10 -13.46
C THR A 165 -6.34 -1.23 -12.96
N PRO A 166 -7.53 -1.26 -12.36
CA PRO A 166 -8.21 -2.51 -12.06
C PRO A 166 -8.41 -3.32 -13.35
N PHE A 167 -8.42 -4.62 -13.24
CA PHE A 167 -8.52 -5.51 -14.40
C PHE A 167 -9.22 -6.82 -14.05
N VAL A 168 -9.72 -7.48 -15.07
CA VAL A 168 -10.23 -8.86 -14.99
C VAL A 168 -9.45 -9.73 -15.97
N ALA A 169 -8.88 -10.81 -15.48
CA ALA A 169 -8.16 -11.74 -16.33
C ALA A 169 -9.07 -12.91 -16.78
N ASN A 170 -9.14 -13.17 -18.07
CA ASN A 170 -9.90 -14.29 -18.64
C ASN A 170 -9.18 -15.63 -18.40
N VAL A 171 -8.99 -15.98 -17.13
CA VAL A 171 -8.29 -17.19 -16.68
C VAL A 171 -9.04 -17.88 -15.55
N GLY A 172 -8.75 -19.13 -15.29
CA GLY A 172 -9.31 -19.89 -14.18
C GLY A 172 -10.84 -19.86 -14.15
N ASN A 173 -11.39 -19.58 -12.98
CA ASN A 173 -12.85 -19.51 -12.78
C ASN A 173 -13.50 -18.32 -13.49
N MET A 174 -12.77 -17.27 -13.80
CA MET A 174 -13.28 -16.10 -14.53
C MET A 174 -13.73 -16.45 -15.96
N ARG A 175 -13.08 -17.40 -16.64
CA ARG A 175 -13.50 -17.88 -17.98
C ARG A 175 -14.92 -18.42 -18.04
N LYS A 176 -15.43 -18.87 -16.89
CA LYS A 176 -16.76 -19.47 -16.76
C LYS A 176 -17.77 -18.51 -16.15
N SER A 177 -17.38 -17.30 -15.85
CA SER A 177 -18.25 -16.28 -15.26
C SER A 177 -19.20 -15.77 -16.35
N GLU A 178 -20.50 -15.87 -16.11
CA GLU A 178 -21.53 -15.36 -17.03
C GLU A 178 -21.47 -13.82 -17.17
N ASP A 179 -20.95 -13.15 -16.13
CA ASP A 179 -20.83 -11.70 -16.04
C ASP A 179 -19.45 -11.18 -16.48
N PHE A 180 -18.58 -12.03 -17.09
CA PHE A 180 -17.21 -11.63 -17.45
C PHE A 180 -17.18 -10.40 -18.36
N ALA A 181 -17.99 -10.38 -19.42
CA ALA A 181 -18.00 -9.28 -20.39
C ALA A 181 -18.50 -7.96 -19.75
N GLU A 182 -19.52 -8.03 -18.89
CA GLU A 182 -20.01 -6.87 -18.14
C GLU A 182 -18.96 -6.36 -17.17
N ARG A 183 -18.32 -7.27 -16.45
CA ARG A 183 -17.22 -6.98 -15.52
C ARG A 183 -16.03 -6.33 -16.20
N ASP A 184 -15.60 -6.88 -17.33
CA ASP A 184 -14.49 -6.36 -18.15
C ASP A 184 -14.78 -4.94 -18.68
N SER A 185 -16.04 -4.63 -18.93
CA SER A 185 -16.45 -3.29 -19.39
C SER A 185 -16.50 -2.22 -18.30
N LEU A 186 -16.51 -2.62 -17.03
CA LEU A 186 -16.62 -1.72 -15.87
C LEU A 186 -15.29 -1.49 -15.15
N VAL A 187 -14.27 -2.32 -15.38
CA VAL A 187 -12.91 -2.16 -14.84
C VAL A 187 -11.97 -1.64 -15.91
#